data_b0ceea926ad7b821c071f9666b08fcac
#
_entry.id   b0ceea926ad7b821c071f9666b08fcac
#
_cell.length_a   1.000
_cell.length_b   1.000
_cell.length_c   1.000
_cell.angle_alpha   90.00
_cell.angle_beta   90.00
_cell.angle_gamma   90.00
#
_symmetry.space_group_name_H-M   'P 1'
#
loop_
_entity.id
_entity.type
_entity.pdbx_description
1 polymer ?
#
loop_
_entity_poly.entity_id
_entity_poly.type
_entity_poly.pdbx_seq_one_letter_code
_entity_poly.pdbx_strand_id
1 'polypeptide(L)' 'QIDFQLPETTKLNIVIYNAIGQSVKNIPSSEYQPGKYTFNWNGKDDNGSMVSSGIYFISFESKFDTSVKKIAVIR' A
#
# COMPACT_ATOMS: atom_id res chain seq x y z
N GLN A 1 -7.28 -6.77 2.08
CA GLN A 1 -7.55 -6.65 0.65
C GLN A 1 -8.07 -5.26 0.32
N ILE A 2 -7.46 -4.61 -0.63
CA ILE A 2 -7.84 -3.26 -1.05
C ILE A 2 -8.01 -3.26 -2.55
N ASP A 3 -9.19 -2.84 -3.00
CA ASP A 3 -9.49 -2.68 -4.42
C ASP A 3 -9.26 -1.24 -4.83
N PHE A 4 -8.66 -1.04 -5.99
CA PHE A 4 -8.50 0.30 -6.55
C PHE A 4 -8.65 0.24 -8.06
N GLN A 5 -8.94 1.40 -8.63
CA GLN A 5 -9.19 1.51 -10.07
C GLN A 5 -8.38 2.67 -10.63
N LEU A 6 -7.77 2.44 -11.80
CA LEU A 6 -6.99 3.46 -12.49
C LEU A 6 -7.68 3.78 -13.81
N PRO A 7 -8.04 5.05 -14.05
CA PRO A 7 -8.69 5.45 -15.31
C PRO A 7 -7.72 5.54 -16.48
N GLU A 8 -6.43 5.64 -16.19
CA GLU A 8 -5.39 5.76 -17.23
C GLU A 8 -4.10 5.12 -16.75
N THR A 9 -3.16 4.90 -17.66
CA THR A 9 -1.84 4.35 -17.32
C THR A 9 -1.19 5.23 -16.27
N THR A 10 -0.78 4.62 -15.15
CA THR A 10 -0.27 5.34 -13.99
C THR A 10 0.96 4.65 -13.42
N LYS A 11 1.98 5.44 -13.13
CA LYS A 11 3.12 4.96 -12.37
C LYS A 11 2.79 5.10 -10.89
N LEU A 12 2.79 3.98 -10.17
CA LEU A 12 2.28 3.92 -8.81
C LEU A 12 3.31 3.30 -7.87
N ASN A 13 3.52 3.96 -6.73
CA ASN A 13 4.34 3.48 -5.63
C ASN A 13 3.41 3.22 -4.45
N ILE A 14 3.53 2.05 -3.85
CA ILE A 14 2.69 1.67 -2.71
C ILE A 14 3.58 1.56 -1.48
N VAL A 15 3.24 2.31 -0.42
CA VAL A 15 4.01 2.32 0.83
C VAL A 15 3.06 2.04 1.99
N ILE A 16 3.49 1.17 2.90
CA ILE A 16 2.73 0.85 4.09
C ILE A 16 3.44 1.45 5.29
N TYR A 17 2.69 2.23 6.08
CA TYR A 17 3.18 2.93 7.27
C TYR A 17 2.51 2.37 8.52
N ASN A 18 3.24 2.39 9.64
CA ASN A 18 2.64 2.09 10.94
C ASN A 18 1.94 3.35 11.48
N ALA A 19 1.35 3.22 12.68
CA ALA A 19 0.56 4.30 13.28
C ALA A 19 1.37 5.56 13.62
N ILE A 20 2.69 5.43 13.78
CA ILE A 20 3.56 6.59 14.06
C ILE A 20 4.23 7.12 12.79
N GLY A 21 3.83 6.63 11.62
CA GLY A 21 4.29 7.16 10.35
C GLY A 21 5.59 6.58 9.82
N GLN A 22 6.10 5.50 10.41
CA GLN A 22 7.29 4.84 9.89
C GLN A 22 6.92 3.90 8.75
N SER A 23 7.70 3.91 7.68
CA SER A 23 7.51 2.99 6.56
C SER A 23 7.89 1.57 7.01
N VAL A 24 6.96 0.63 6.87
CA VAL A 24 7.22 -0.77 7.17
C VAL A 24 7.40 -1.59 5.91
N LYS A 25 6.80 -1.17 4.80
CA LYS A 25 6.96 -1.84 3.52
C LYS A 25 6.88 -0.85 2.39
N ASN A 26 7.78 -0.97 1.43
CA ASN A 26 7.79 -0.15 0.23
C ASN A 26 7.74 -1.06 -0.99
N ILE A 27 6.70 -0.88 -1.81
CA ILE A 27 6.58 -1.54 -3.10
C ILE A 27 7.00 -0.50 -4.13
N PRO A 28 8.15 -0.71 -4.80
CA PRO A 28 8.71 0.31 -5.71
C PRO A 28 7.76 0.68 -6.83
N SER A 29 7.95 1.87 -7.35
CA SER A 29 7.15 2.38 -8.47
C SER A 29 7.18 1.42 -9.65
N SER A 30 6.00 1.16 -10.20
CA SER A 30 5.88 0.46 -11.46
C SER A 30 4.68 1.00 -12.21
N GLU A 31 4.65 0.75 -13.51
CA GLU A 31 3.58 1.24 -14.37
C GLU A 31 2.43 0.26 -14.38
N TYR A 32 1.23 0.79 -14.16
CA TYR A 32 0.00 0.02 -14.19
C TYR A 32 -0.87 0.53 -15.33
N GLN A 33 -1.40 -0.40 -16.11
CA GLN A 33 -2.35 -0.08 -17.17
C GLN A 33 -3.71 0.30 -16.57
N PRO A 34 -4.58 0.98 -17.34
CA PRO A 34 -5.93 1.27 -16.85
C PRO A 34 -6.66 -0.01 -16.48
N GLY A 35 -7.45 0.05 -15.41
CA GLY A 35 -8.23 -1.11 -15.00
C GLY A 35 -8.47 -1.16 -13.50
N LYS A 36 -9.02 -2.29 -13.07
CA LYS A 36 -9.29 -2.58 -11.68
C LYS A 36 -8.24 -3.50 -11.12
N TYR A 37 -7.78 -3.20 -9.91
CA TYR A 37 -6.73 -3.95 -9.24
C TYR A 37 -7.12 -4.27 -7.82
N THR A 38 -6.55 -5.35 -7.30
CA THR A 38 -6.67 -5.72 -5.89
C THR A 38 -5.29 -5.82 -5.29
N PHE A 39 -5.06 -5.09 -4.21
CA PHE A 39 -3.82 -5.17 -3.46
C PHE A 39 -4.03 -6.00 -2.21
N ASN A 40 -3.22 -7.04 -2.03
CA ASN A 40 -3.25 -7.90 -0.84
C ASN A 40 -1.91 -7.78 -0.12
N TRP A 41 -1.97 -7.37 1.15
CA TRP A 41 -0.79 -7.33 1.99
C TRP A 41 -0.77 -8.55 2.90
N ASN A 42 0.37 -9.23 2.95
CA ASN A 42 0.53 -10.44 3.75
C ASN A 42 0.92 -10.16 5.21
N GLY A 43 0.97 -8.89 5.62
CA GLY A 43 1.32 -8.52 6.99
C GLY A 43 2.81 -8.58 7.28
N LYS A 44 3.64 -8.62 6.26
CA LYS A 44 5.11 -8.66 6.44
C LYS A 44 5.74 -7.35 6.04
N ASP A 45 6.80 -6.97 6.76
CA ASP A 45 7.60 -5.80 6.44
C ASP A 45 8.61 -6.11 5.32
N ASP A 46 9.47 -5.13 4.99
CA ASP A 46 10.47 -5.28 3.93
C ASP A 46 11.50 -6.36 4.23
N ASN A 47 11.67 -6.73 5.49
CA ASN A 47 12.60 -7.78 5.90
C ASN A 47 11.96 -9.16 5.93
N GLY A 48 10.68 -9.26 5.59
CA GLY A 48 9.94 -10.51 5.62
C GLY A 48 9.43 -10.90 7.00
N SER A 49 9.55 -10.01 7.98
CA SER A 49 9.07 -10.24 9.34
C SER A 49 7.61 -9.81 9.48
N MET A 50 6.85 -10.59 10.24
CA MET A 50 5.45 -10.27 10.50
C MET A 50 5.35 -9.02 11.38
N VAL A 51 4.50 -8.06 10.99
CA VAL A 51 4.30 -6.85 11.78
C VAL A 51 3.40 -7.14 12.99
N SER A 52 3.49 -6.27 14.00
CA SER A 52 2.65 -6.36 15.20
C SER A 52 1.20 -6.01 14.89
N SER A 53 0.28 -6.50 15.72
CA SER A 53 -1.11 -6.05 15.67
C SER A 53 -1.18 -4.55 15.86
N GLY A 54 -2.03 -3.89 15.10
CA GLY A 54 -2.20 -2.46 15.19
C GLY A 54 -2.81 -1.86 13.93
N ILE A 55 -2.78 -0.53 13.89
CA ILE A 55 -3.31 0.23 12.76
C ILE A 55 -2.17 0.55 11.79
N TYR A 56 -2.44 0.37 10.51
CA TYR A 56 -1.49 0.63 9.43
C TYR A 56 -2.17 1.45 8.34
N PHE A 57 -1.38 2.20 7.59
CA PHE A 57 -1.86 3.02 6.50
C PHE A 57 -1.17 2.59 5.21
N ILE A 58 -1.96 2.31 4.18
CA ILE A 58 -1.44 1.97 2.87
C ILE A 58 -1.60 3.19 1.97
N SER A 59 -0.48 3.73 1.50
CA SER A 59 -0.45 4.90 0.64
C SER A 59 -0.21 4.48 -0.80
N PHE A 60 -1.10 4.89 -1.69
CA PHE A 60 -0.96 4.70 -3.13
C PHE A 60 -0.53 6.04 -3.71
N GLU A 61 0.74 6.14 -4.10
CA GLU A 61 1.36 7.40 -4.48
C GLU A 61 1.66 7.44 -5.96
N SER A 62 1.10 8.42 -6.65
CA SER A 62 1.40 8.69 -8.05
C SER A 62 1.93 10.09 -8.21
N LYS A 63 2.37 10.43 -9.43
CA LYS A 63 2.87 11.77 -9.74
C LYS A 63 1.84 12.87 -9.48
N PHE A 64 0.56 12.55 -9.61
CA PHE A 64 -0.52 13.54 -9.56
C PHE A 64 -1.37 13.47 -8.30
N ASP A 65 -1.31 12.37 -7.57
CA ASP A 65 -2.25 12.17 -6.47
C ASP A 65 -1.73 11.14 -5.49
N THR A 66 -2.23 11.22 -4.26
CA THR A 66 -1.93 10.25 -3.20
C THR A 66 -3.24 9.84 -2.54
N SER A 67 -3.46 8.54 -2.43
CA SER A 67 -4.64 7.99 -1.75
C SER A 67 -4.17 7.10 -0.61
N VAL A 68 -4.77 7.26 0.57
CA VAL A 68 -4.38 6.51 1.76
C VAL A 68 -5.57 5.71 2.28
N LYS A 69 -5.32 4.43 2.58
CA LYS A 69 -6.31 3.54 3.20
C LYS A 69 -5.81 3.09 4.55
N LYS A 70 -6.70 3.13 5.54
CA LYS A 70 -6.42 2.67 6.90
C LYS A 70 -6.85 1.22 7.05
N ILE A 71 -5.99 0.40 7.62
CA ILE A 71 -6.29 -1.00 7.88
C ILE A 71 -5.91 -1.39 9.30
N ALA A 72 -6.52 -2.43 9.81
CA ALA A 72 -6.17 -3.01 11.11
C ALA A 72 -5.58 -4.40 10.89
N VAL A 73 -4.45 -4.66 11.54
CA VAL A 73 -3.85 -6.00 11.59
C VAL A 73 -4.14 -6.59 12.97
N ILE A 74 -4.77 -7.74 12.98
CA ILE A 74 -5.15 -8.44 14.21
C ILE A 74 -4.56 -9.82 14.19
N ARG A 75 -3.82 -10.17 15.23
CA ARG A 75 -3.18 -11.48 15.35
C ARG A 75 -3.58 -12.18 16.63
#